data_51af0eaead572cf5ee3dc173afeaf853
#
_entry.id   51af0eaead572cf5ee3dc173afeaf853
#
_cell.length_a   1.000
_cell.length_b   1.000
_cell.length_c   1.000
_cell.angle_alpha   90.00
_cell.angle_beta   90.00
_cell.angle_gamma   90.00
#
_symmetry.space_group_name_H-M   'P 1'
#
loop_
_entity.id
_entity.type
_entity.pdbx_description
1 polymer ?
#
loop_
_entity_poly.entity_id
_entity_poly.type
_entity_poly.pdbx_seq_one_letter_code
_entity_poly.pdbx_strand_id
1 'polypeptide(L)'
;MEKVNIDEKLSLFQDHWNPRIIGELNGQHVKLVKFQGEFVWHKHDAEDELFYVLKGSFKMEFRDRTVELNENEFFIVPRGVEHKPVADKEVSVMLFEPASTLNTGNTKGELTREWLEKI
;
A
#
# COMPACT_ATOMS: atom_id res chain seq x y z
N MET A 1 15.71 17.10 8.55
CA MET A 1 16.24 16.23 7.46
C MET A 1 16.96 15.04 8.08
N GLU A 2 16.29 13.92 8.16
CA GLU A 2 16.82 12.71 8.81
C GLU A 2 16.66 11.51 7.91
N LYS A 3 17.61 10.56 8.01
CA LYS A 3 17.47 9.28 7.30
C LYS A 3 16.38 8.44 7.97
N VAL A 4 15.70 7.64 7.17
CA VAL A 4 14.67 6.71 7.64
C VAL A 4 15.22 5.29 7.51
N ASN A 5 15.20 4.54 8.63
CA ASN A 5 15.48 3.12 8.62
C ASN A 5 14.17 2.36 8.50
N ILE A 6 13.98 1.68 7.40
CA ILE A 6 12.71 1.01 7.09
C ILE A 6 12.42 -0.12 8.08
N ASP A 7 13.42 -0.92 8.44
CA ASP A 7 13.23 -2.03 9.38
C ASP A 7 12.82 -1.53 10.78
N GLU A 8 13.40 -0.42 11.23
CA GLU A 8 12.98 0.20 12.49
C GLU A 8 11.52 0.64 12.42
N LYS A 9 11.12 1.28 11.34
CA LYS A 9 9.73 1.73 11.16
C LYS A 9 8.75 0.57 11.11
N LEU A 10 9.09 -0.50 10.40
CA LEU A 10 8.25 -1.71 10.35
C LEU A 10 8.06 -2.36 11.72
N SER A 11 9.04 -2.24 12.63
CA SER A 11 8.94 -2.79 13.97
C SER A 11 7.96 -2.06 14.88
N LEU A 12 7.51 -0.86 14.48
CA LEU A 12 6.65 -0.01 15.32
C LEU A 12 5.16 -0.37 15.22
N PHE A 13 4.76 -1.22 14.27
CA PHE A 13 3.36 -1.59 14.13
C PHE A 13 3.20 -3.06 13.72
N GLN A 14 2.06 -3.65 14.09
CA GLN A 14 1.78 -5.08 13.88
C GLN A 14 0.46 -5.32 13.15
N ASP A 15 -0.38 -4.30 12.99
CA ASP A 15 -1.68 -4.43 12.36
C ASP A 15 -1.56 -4.51 10.83
N HIS A 16 -2.66 -4.84 10.18
CA HIS A 16 -2.72 -5.01 8.73
C HIS A 16 -3.64 -3.96 8.10
N TRP A 17 -3.38 -3.67 6.83
CA TRP A 17 -4.20 -2.77 6.01
C TRP A 17 -4.32 -1.35 6.55
N ASN A 18 -3.36 -0.91 7.33
CA ASN A 18 -3.32 0.42 7.95
C ASN A 18 -1.98 1.10 7.67
N PRO A 19 -1.86 1.82 6.54
CA PRO A 19 -0.59 2.43 6.15
C PRO A 19 -0.13 3.49 7.15
N ARG A 20 1.19 3.58 7.33
CA ARG A 20 1.88 4.63 8.09
C ARG A 20 2.70 5.48 7.16
N ILE A 21 2.65 6.78 7.36
CA ILE A 21 3.44 7.73 6.58
C ILE A 21 4.84 7.82 7.19
N ILE A 22 5.87 7.55 6.39
CA ILE A 22 7.27 7.64 6.82
C ILE A 22 8.05 8.74 6.14
N GLY A 23 7.48 9.38 5.13
CA GLY A 23 8.12 10.49 4.43
C GLY A 23 7.17 11.16 3.47
N GLU A 24 7.55 12.37 3.08
CA GLU A 24 6.78 13.17 2.13
C GLU A 24 7.75 13.95 1.23
N LEU A 25 7.47 13.95 -0.05
CA LEU A 25 8.23 14.71 -1.04
C LEU A 25 7.33 15.11 -2.20
N ASN A 26 7.39 16.39 -2.60
CA ASN A 26 6.66 16.91 -3.76
C ASN A 26 5.17 16.54 -3.79
N GLY A 27 4.51 16.58 -2.62
CA GLY A 27 3.09 16.22 -2.51
C GLY A 27 2.80 14.73 -2.55
N GLN A 28 3.85 13.89 -2.55
CA GLN A 28 3.72 12.44 -2.49
C GLN A 28 4.04 11.94 -1.08
N HIS A 29 3.40 10.87 -0.68
CA HIS A 29 3.72 10.15 0.57
C HIS A 29 4.50 8.88 0.28
N VAL A 30 5.51 8.61 1.11
CA VAL A 30 6.11 7.28 1.26
C VAL A 30 5.45 6.65 2.47
N LYS A 31 4.85 5.48 2.29
CA LYS A 31 4.10 4.78 3.35
C LYS A 31 4.62 3.36 3.51
N LEU A 32 4.49 2.83 4.73
CA LEU A 32 4.69 1.42 5.00
C LEU A 32 3.37 0.81 5.45
N VAL A 33 3.13 -0.40 5.00
CA VAL A 33 1.91 -1.16 5.35
C VAL A 33 2.23 -2.64 5.35
N LYS A 34 1.50 -3.40 6.17
CA LYS A 34 1.54 -4.86 6.16
C LYS A 34 0.21 -5.38 5.67
N PHE A 35 0.25 -6.35 4.77
CA PHE A 35 -0.93 -7.02 4.24
C PHE A 35 -0.98 -8.45 4.74
N GLN A 36 -2.18 -8.91 5.07
CA GLN A 36 -2.48 -10.33 5.27
C GLN A 36 -3.96 -10.53 5.04
N GLY A 37 -4.32 -11.55 4.27
CA GLY A 37 -5.69 -11.80 3.85
C GLY A 37 -6.06 -11.01 2.60
N GLU A 38 -7.34 -10.79 2.40
CA GLU A 38 -7.86 -10.06 1.26
C GLU A 38 -8.19 -8.62 1.62
N PHE A 39 -7.86 -7.71 0.71
CA PHE A 39 -8.35 -6.35 0.78
C PHE A 39 -9.71 -6.25 0.08
N VAL A 40 -10.05 -5.08 -0.45
CA VAL A 40 -11.30 -4.87 -1.19
C VAL A 40 -11.00 -4.50 -2.63
N TRP A 41 -11.94 -4.82 -3.53
CA TRP A 41 -11.91 -4.29 -4.89
C TRP A 41 -12.12 -2.78 -4.84
N HIS A 42 -11.20 -2.04 -5.42
CA HIS A 42 -11.27 -0.57 -5.43
C HIS A 42 -10.44 0.02 -6.56
N LYS A 43 -10.60 1.30 -6.78
CA LYS A 43 -9.78 2.09 -7.71
C LYS A 43 -9.58 3.49 -7.13
N HIS A 44 -8.53 4.15 -7.57
CA HIS A 44 -8.26 5.55 -7.27
C HIS A 44 -8.46 6.35 -8.55
N ASP A 45 -9.46 7.24 -8.58
CA ASP A 45 -9.81 7.96 -9.82
C ASP A 45 -8.77 9.00 -10.24
N ALA A 46 -8.03 9.55 -9.26
CA ALA A 46 -7.11 10.66 -9.49
C ALA A 46 -5.64 10.34 -9.20
N GLU A 47 -5.33 9.16 -8.64
CA GLU A 47 -3.97 8.84 -8.19
C GLU A 47 -3.45 7.56 -8.83
N ASP A 48 -2.19 7.60 -9.27
CA ASP A 48 -1.41 6.41 -9.56
C ASP A 48 -0.80 5.93 -8.25
N GLU A 49 -0.62 4.62 -8.09
CA GLU A 49 -0.14 4.05 -6.82
C GLU A 49 0.98 3.04 -7.11
N LEU A 50 2.15 3.25 -6.47
CA LEU A 50 3.27 2.32 -6.57
C LEU A 50 3.29 1.42 -5.33
N PHE A 51 3.38 0.12 -5.56
CA PHE A 51 3.56 -0.92 -4.53
C PHE A 51 4.94 -1.53 -4.68
N TYR A 52 5.75 -1.47 -3.65
CA TYR A 52 7.07 -2.08 -3.61
C TYR A 52 7.12 -3.11 -2.48
N VAL A 53 7.45 -4.37 -2.81
CA VAL A 53 7.52 -5.45 -1.80
C VAL A 53 8.87 -5.43 -1.11
N LEU A 54 8.84 -5.26 0.20
CA LEU A 54 10.03 -5.26 1.07
C LEU A 54 10.33 -6.66 1.60
N LYS A 55 9.31 -7.38 2.07
CA LYS A 55 9.43 -8.74 2.64
C LYS A 55 8.19 -9.53 2.29
N GLY A 56 8.38 -10.77 1.86
CA GLY A 56 7.27 -11.67 1.52
C GLY A 56 6.83 -11.52 0.08
N SER A 57 5.58 -11.87 -0.18
CA SER A 57 4.98 -11.77 -1.50
C SER A 57 3.47 -11.58 -1.38
N PHE A 58 2.85 -11.00 -2.40
CA PHE A 58 1.40 -10.91 -2.48
C PHE A 58 0.94 -10.93 -3.93
N LYS A 59 -0.35 -11.12 -4.12
CA LYS A 59 -0.97 -11.09 -5.44
C LYS A 59 -1.81 -9.84 -5.58
N MET A 60 -1.61 -9.11 -6.67
CA MET A 60 -2.49 -8.02 -7.07
C MET A 60 -3.48 -8.55 -8.08
N GLU A 61 -4.74 -8.63 -7.69
CA GLU A 61 -5.80 -9.09 -8.59
C GLU A 61 -6.36 -7.91 -9.39
N PHE A 62 -6.43 -8.08 -10.68
CA PHE A 62 -7.15 -7.22 -11.62
C PHE A 62 -8.32 -7.99 -12.20
N ARG A 63 -9.27 -7.31 -12.81
CA ARG A 63 -10.44 -7.99 -13.38
C ARG A 63 -10.09 -9.01 -14.47
N ASP A 64 -9.00 -8.76 -15.20
CA ASP A 64 -8.57 -9.57 -16.34
C ASP A 64 -7.34 -10.45 -16.06
N ARG A 65 -6.67 -10.26 -14.93
CA ARG A 65 -5.44 -11.03 -14.61
C ARG A 65 -5.07 -10.85 -13.14
N THR A 66 -4.10 -11.67 -12.71
CA THR A 66 -3.46 -11.57 -11.41
C THR A 66 -1.96 -11.43 -11.60
N VAL A 67 -1.35 -10.50 -10.88
CA VAL A 67 0.11 -10.27 -10.90
C VAL A 67 0.67 -10.64 -9.53
N GLU A 68 1.64 -11.54 -9.49
CA GLU A 68 2.36 -11.86 -8.26
C GLU A 68 3.55 -10.91 -8.12
N LEU A 69 3.68 -10.32 -6.92
CA LEU A 69 4.81 -9.48 -6.56
C LEU A 69 5.62 -10.14 -5.46
N ASN A 70 6.92 -10.27 -5.71
CA ASN A 70 7.89 -10.85 -4.78
C ASN A 70 8.82 -9.78 -4.22
N GLU A 71 9.67 -10.14 -3.26
CA GLU A 71 10.62 -9.22 -2.66
C GLU A 71 11.43 -8.47 -3.71
N ASN A 72 11.59 -7.18 -3.48
CA ASN A 72 12.35 -6.29 -4.35
C ASN A 72 11.73 -6.09 -5.74
N GLU A 73 10.44 -6.31 -5.86
CA GLU A 73 9.66 -6.01 -7.06
C GLU A 73 8.64 -4.92 -6.76
N PHE A 74 8.35 -4.10 -7.75
CA PHE A 74 7.30 -3.09 -7.61
C PHE A 74 6.36 -3.12 -8.81
N PHE A 75 5.17 -2.59 -8.59
CA PHE A 75 4.14 -2.46 -9.60
C PHE A 75 3.47 -1.10 -9.45
N ILE A 76 3.22 -0.42 -10.55
CA ILE A 76 2.46 0.83 -10.54
C ILE A 76 1.06 0.53 -11.06
N VAL A 77 0.06 0.79 -10.22
CA VAL A 77 -1.35 0.71 -10.61
C VAL A 77 -1.78 2.08 -11.10
N PRO A 78 -2.11 2.23 -12.39
CA PRO A 78 -2.56 3.51 -12.90
C PRO A 78 -3.91 3.93 -12.30
N ARG A 79 -4.15 5.23 -12.24
CA ARG A 79 -5.45 5.75 -11.83
C ARG A 79 -6.59 5.11 -12.64
N GLY A 80 -7.72 4.90 -11.99
CA GLY A 80 -8.91 4.34 -12.63
C GLY A 80 -8.92 2.82 -12.81
N VAL A 81 -7.83 2.13 -12.49
CA VAL A 81 -7.75 0.67 -12.65
C VAL A 81 -8.22 -0.03 -11.37
N GLU A 82 -9.26 -0.86 -11.48
CA GLU A 82 -9.75 -1.67 -10.36
C GLU A 82 -8.75 -2.74 -9.99
N HIS A 83 -8.50 -2.86 -8.69
CA HIS A 83 -7.54 -3.84 -8.18
C HIS A 83 -7.88 -4.27 -6.75
N LYS A 84 -7.37 -5.44 -6.38
CA LYS A 84 -7.54 -6.00 -5.03
C LYS A 84 -6.25 -6.74 -4.61
N PRO A 85 -5.49 -6.22 -3.64
CA PRO A 85 -4.36 -6.96 -3.07
C PRO A 85 -4.83 -8.14 -2.22
N VAL A 86 -4.13 -9.26 -2.34
CA VAL A 86 -4.38 -10.48 -1.57
C VAL A 86 -3.06 -11.09 -1.12
N ALA A 87 -2.92 -11.34 0.17
CA ALA A 87 -1.71 -11.92 0.74
C ALA A 87 -2.04 -13.13 1.61
N ASP A 88 -1.56 -14.32 1.22
CA ASP A 88 -1.76 -15.54 2.02
C ASP A 88 -1.04 -15.47 3.36
N LYS A 89 0.16 -14.90 3.36
CA LYS A 89 0.99 -14.66 4.55
C LYS A 89 1.32 -13.18 4.64
N GLU A 90 1.70 -12.72 5.82
CA GLU A 90 2.09 -11.33 6.01
C GLU A 90 3.16 -10.90 5.01
N VAL A 91 2.94 -9.77 4.38
CA VAL A 91 3.87 -9.10 3.47
C VAL A 91 4.06 -7.67 3.91
N SER A 92 5.30 -7.18 3.85
CA SER A 92 5.62 -5.77 4.13
C SER A 92 5.81 -5.03 2.83
N VAL A 93 5.07 -3.93 2.66
CA VAL A 93 4.98 -3.19 1.41
C VAL A 93 5.25 -1.71 1.66
N MET A 94 5.98 -1.11 0.74
CA MET A 94 6.14 0.35 0.68
C MET A 94 5.24 0.88 -0.44
N LEU A 95 4.46 1.89 -0.10
CA LEU A 95 3.62 2.62 -1.06
C LEU A 95 4.27 3.98 -1.34
N PHE A 96 4.22 4.40 -2.59
CA PHE A 96 4.57 5.74 -3.01
C PHE A 96 3.42 6.28 -3.85
N GLU A 97 2.78 7.34 -3.36
CA GLU A 97 1.52 7.81 -3.93
C GLU A 97 1.22 9.24 -3.51
N PRO A 98 0.38 9.97 -4.25
CA PRO A 98 -0.05 11.30 -3.83
C PRO A 98 -0.64 11.31 -2.43
N ALA A 99 -0.39 12.37 -1.67
CA ALA A 99 -0.88 12.52 -0.30
C ALA A 99 -2.41 12.47 -0.21
N SER A 100 -3.10 12.75 -1.30
CA SER A 100 -4.57 12.71 -1.39
C SER A 100 -5.16 11.31 -1.45
N THR A 101 -4.34 10.26 -1.59
CA THR A 101 -4.82 8.89 -1.82
C THR A 101 -5.50 8.32 -0.58
N LEU A 102 -6.79 7.97 -0.70
CA LEU A 102 -7.51 7.20 0.33
C LEU A 102 -7.24 5.72 0.10
N ASN A 103 -6.87 4.99 1.14
CA ASN A 103 -6.41 3.59 1.02
C ASN A 103 -7.40 2.65 0.32
N THR A 104 -8.70 2.83 0.53
CA THR A 104 -9.74 2.02 -0.13
C THR A 104 -10.35 2.70 -1.37
N GLY A 105 -9.78 3.82 -1.80
CA GLY A 105 -10.23 4.53 -3.00
C GLY A 105 -11.72 4.85 -2.99
N ASN A 106 -12.43 4.35 -4.01
CA ASN A 106 -13.87 4.57 -4.19
C ASN A 106 -14.76 3.64 -3.35
N THR A 107 -14.17 2.72 -2.57
CA THR A 107 -14.92 1.72 -1.79
C THR A 107 -14.71 1.96 -0.29
N LYS A 108 -15.68 2.60 0.36
CA LYS A 108 -15.61 2.83 1.81
C LYS A 108 -16.16 1.64 2.58
N GLY A 109 -15.53 1.31 3.72
CA GLY A 109 -15.93 0.18 4.56
C GLY A 109 -15.05 0.07 5.80
N GLU A 110 -15.04 -1.12 6.39
CA GLU A 110 -14.32 -1.38 7.65
C GLU A 110 -12.81 -1.15 7.54
N LEU A 111 -12.22 -1.37 6.35
CA LEU A 111 -10.79 -1.21 6.14
C LEU A 111 -10.39 0.21 5.74
N THR A 112 -11.34 1.13 5.57
CA THR A 112 -11.04 2.51 5.21
C THR A 112 -10.36 3.24 6.35
N ARG A 113 -9.24 3.93 6.04
CA ARG A 113 -8.47 4.75 6.98
C ARG A 113 -8.38 6.17 6.43
N GLU A 114 -9.24 7.05 6.93
CA GLU A 114 -9.27 8.45 6.49
C GLU A 114 -8.11 9.26 7.10
N TRP A 115 -7.59 8.80 8.23
CA TRP A 115 -6.42 9.39 8.89
C TRP A 115 -5.31 8.35 9.01
N LEU A 116 -4.09 8.74 8.67
CA LEU A 116 -2.91 7.88 8.79
C LEU A 116 -1.91 8.47 9.78
N GLU A 117 -1.37 7.59 10.62
CA GLU A 117 -0.31 7.95 11.55
C GLU A 117 1.00 8.20 10.81
N LYS A 118 1.71 9.25 11.22
CA LYS A 118 3.10 9.51 10.81
C LYS A 118 4.03 8.92 11.87
N ILE A 119 4.98 8.16 11.42
CA ILE A 119 5.94 7.52 12.32
C ILE A 119 7.42 7.85 11.98
#